data_1bc0a8cfc2704561a29a5449759ea11e
#
_entry.id   1bc0a8cfc2704561a29a5449759ea11e
#
_cell.length_a   1.000
_cell.length_b   1.000
_cell.length_c   1.000
_cell.angle_alpha   90.00
_cell.angle_beta   90.00
_cell.angle_gamma   90.00
#
_symmetry.space_group_name_H-M   'P 1'
#
loop_
_entity.id
_entity.type
_entity.pdbx_description
1 polymer ?
#
loop_
_entity_poly.entity_id
_entity_poly.type
_entity_poly.pdbx_seq_one_letter_code
_entity_poly.pdbx_strand_id
1 'polypeptide(L)'
;MPRNPYYAGPITDHFDGTRFFNPQGQGPTGLRDALRWQFGGTRQKWPKRLPTPATVRPEPAVDDLTITMVGHATLLIQTAGLNLLTDPVWSPRASPTQLAGPRRVIDPGIGFDDLPRIDAVLLSHNHYDHLDLATLKRLKAAHDPVVITPLGNDTILRPTGLRCLTGDWGDAVAFGPLTVHLEPCHHWSARGTRDRSMALWASFVITGPQGTILHIGDTGFDGGKPYHGLAARHGKLRAAILPIGAYEPRWFMRAQHQNPAEALHGFQLSGATWGIGHHWGTFQLTDEARDAPLAALDEALAEQNIPADRFRALAPGEAWAIPPA
;
A
#
# COMPACT_ATOMS: atom_id res chain seq x y z
N MET A 1 23.10 -18.70 11.88
CA MET A 1 22.05 -17.69 11.66
C MET A 1 20.75 -18.40 11.32
N PRO A 2 19.58 -17.91 11.70
CA PRO A 2 18.33 -18.52 11.28
C PRO A 2 18.23 -18.46 9.75
N ARG A 3 17.83 -19.56 9.12
CA ARG A 3 17.64 -19.62 7.67
C ARG A 3 16.40 -18.82 7.30
N ASN A 4 16.49 -17.94 6.29
CA ASN A 4 15.33 -17.25 5.75
C ASN A 4 14.41 -18.30 5.07
N PRO A 5 13.13 -18.42 5.47
CA PRO A 5 12.20 -19.39 4.89
C PRO A 5 11.59 -18.93 3.57
N TYR A 6 11.73 -17.66 3.22
CA TYR A 6 11.04 -17.04 2.08
C TYR A 6 11.96 -16.77 0.89
N TYR A 7 13.25 -16.48 1.16
CA TYR A 7 14.21 -16.10 0.12
C TYR A 7 15.59 -16.66 0.42
N ALA A 8 16.30 -17.08 -0.62
CA ALA A 8 17.63 -17.70 -0.55
C ALA A 8 18.58 -17.18 -1.67
N GLY A 9 18.46 -15.91 -2.02
CA GLY A 9 19.34 -15.26 -3.00
C GLY A 9 20.68 -14.79 -2.42
N PRO A 10 21.51 -14.14 -3.24
CA PRO A 10 22.80 -13.59 -2.83
C PRO A 10 22.62 -12.42 -1.86
N ILE A 11 23.69 -12.12 -1.10
CA ILE A 11 23.79 -10.89 -0.30
C ILE A 11 23.87 -9.70 -1.25
N THR A 12 23.10 -8.64 -0.95
CA THR A 12 23.05 -7.40 -1.70
C THR A 12 23.28 -6.20 -0.77
N ASP A 13 23.14 -4.97 -1.26
CA ASP A 13 23.21 -3.74 -0.48
C ASP A 13 22.00 -3.53 0.46
N HIS A 14 20.97 -4.38 0.34
CA HIS A 14 19.76 -4.37 1.18
C HIS A 14 19.29 -5.76 1.64
N PHE A 15 20.12 -6.81 1.45
CA PHE A 15 19.87 -8.16 1.97
C PHE A 15 21.16 -8.75 2.58
N ASP A 16 21.13 -9.13 3.87
CA ASP A 16 22.29 -9.63 4.62
C ASP A 16 22.49 -11.15 4.52
N GLY A 17 21.73 -11.84 3.68
CA GLY A 17 21.69 -13.30 3.57
C GLY A 17 20.61 -13.95 4.46
N THR A 18 19.95 -13.17 5.31
CA THR A 18 18.82 -13.61 6.16
C THR A 18 17.66 -12.62 6.13
N ARG A 19 17.95 -11.33 6.18
CA ARG A 19 16.95 -10.25 6.27
C ARG A 19 17.21 -9.15 5.25
N PHE A 20 16.14 -8.60 4.76
CA PHE A 20 16.16 -7.33 4.03
C PHE A 20 16.25 -6.17 5.01
N PHE A 21 16.81 -5.04 4.58
CA PHE A 21 16.93 -3.83 5.39
C PHE A 21 16.89 -2.57 4.52
N ASN A 22 16.54 -1.43 5.12
CA ASN A 22 16.61 -0.15 4.44
C ASN A 22 18.06 0.37 4.49
N PRO A 23 18.78 0.49 3.37
CA PRO A 23 20.14 1.05 3.36
C PRO A 23 20.13 2.47 3.94
N GLN A 24 21.00 2.74 4.92
CA GLN A 24 21.12 4.05 5.59
C GLN A 24 19.81 4.57 6.24
N GLY A 25 18.81 3.70 6.42
CA GLY A 25 17.55 4.02 7.06
C GLY A 25 17.44 3.46 8.48
N GLN A 26 16.45 3.95 9.23
CA GLN A 26 16.13 3.39 10.53
C GLN A 26 15.38 2.07 10.36
N GLY A 27 15.81 1.03 11.07
CA GLY A 27 15.07 -0.21 11.16
C GLY A 27 13.78 -0.04 12.00
N PRO A 28 12.88 -1.03 11.94
CA PRO A 28 11.68 -1.02 12.78
C PRO A 28 12.03 -1.03 14.26
N THR A 29 11.23 -0.35 15.06
CA THR A 29 11.36 -0.25 16.51
C THR A 29 11.37 -1.61 17.21
N GLY A 30 12.04 -1.69 18.37
CA GLY A 30 12.23 -2.93 19.10
C GLY A 30 11.00 -3.38 19.90
N LEU A 31 11.06 -4.61 20.45
CA LEU A 31 9.99 -5.17 21.28
C LEU A 31 9.68 -4.31 22.53
N ARG A 32 10.70 -3.68 23.13
CA ARG A 32 10.50 -2.79 24.30
C ARG A 32 9.62 -1.58 23.93
N ASP A 33 9.88 -0.99 22.77
CA ASP A 33 9.11 0.15 22.29
C ASP A 33 7.69 -0.26 21.91
N ALA A 34 7.52 -1.44 21.30
CA ALA A 34 6.20 -1.98 21.02
C ALA A 34 5.38 -2.21 22.29
N LEU A 35 6.00 -2.76 23.36
CA LEU A 35 5.36 -2.91 24.67
C LEU A 35 5.04 -1.55 25.29
N ARG A 36 5.98 -0.59 25.25
CA ARG A 36 5.74 0.77 25.76
C ARG A 36 4.56 1.42 25.03
N TRP A 37 4.49 1.29 23.72
CA TRP A 37 3.36 1.79 22.93
C TRP A 37 2.05 1.10 23.32
N GLN A 38 2.05 -0.24 23.38
CA GLN A 38 0.85 -1.02 23.67
C GLN A 38 0.21 -0.70 25.04
N PHE A 39 1.06 -0.39 26.05
CA PHE A 39 0.60 -0.15 27.44
C PHE A 39 0.65 1.31 27.88
N GLY A 40 1.26 2.20 27.10
CA GLY A 40 1.46 3.61 27.45
C GLY A 40 0.70 4.63 26.59
N GLY A 41 -0.05 4.17 25.61
CA GLY A 41 -0.64 5.05 24.59
C GLY A 41 -1.99 5.63 24.97
N THR A 42 -2.30 6.78 24.36
CA THR A 42 -3.60 7.47 24.40
C THR A 42 -4.40 7.16 23.14
N ARG A 43 -4.52 5.86 22.81
CA ARG A 43 -5.22 5.42 21.60
C ARG A 43 -6.64 5.98 21.54
N GLN A 44 -6.93 6.72 20.46
CA GLN A 44 -8.27 7.26 20.21
C GLN A 44 -9.26 6.12 19.93
N LYS A 45 -10.50 6.28 20.42
CA LYS A 45 -11.53 5.26 20.18
C LYS A 45 -12.14 5.44 18.80
N TRP A 46 -12.04 4.41 17.98
CA TRP A 46 -12.76 4.35 16.71
C TRP A 46 -14.19 3.78 16.90
N PRO A 47 -15.11 4.13 16.01
CA PRO A 47 -16.42 3.47 15.97
C PRO A 47 -16.23 1.97 15.70
N LYS A 48 -17.07 1.13 16.32
CA LYS A 48 -17.00 -0.33 16.11
C LYS A 48 -17.39 -0.72 14.68
N ARG A 49 -18.28 0.03 14.07
CA ARG A 49 -18.75 -0.12 12.68
C ARG A 49 -19.32 1.21 12.20
N LEU A 50 -19.07 1.51 10.96
CA LEU A 50 -19.67 2.62 10.21
C LEU A 50 -20.77 2.10 9.28
N PRO A 51 -21.67 2.97 8.81
CA PRO A 51 -22.58 2.63 7.73
C PRO A 51 -21.82 2.07 6.53
N THR A 52 -22.39 1.07 5.87
CA THR A 52 -21.84 0.54 4.63
C THR A 52 -21.81 1.66 3.59
N PRO A 53 -20.67 1.93 2.94
CA PRO A 53 -20.62 2.92 1.89
C PRO A 53 -21.55 2.51 0.72
N ALA A 54 -21.94 3.45 -0.10
CA ALA A 54 -22.57 3.11 -1.37
C ALA A 54 -21.61 2.26 -2.19
N THR A 55 -21.99 1.01 -2.44
CA THR A 55 -21.16 0.12 -3.25
C THR A 55 -21.20 0.60 -4.70
N VAL A 56 -20.03 0.70 -5.31
CA VAL A 56 -19.87 1.02 -6.71
C VAL A 56 -19.65 -0.27 -7.48
N ARG A 57 -20.27 -0.40 -8.63
CA ARG A 57 -19.93 -1.42 -9.62
C ARG A 57 -19.08 -0.74 -10.69
N PRO A 58 -17.75 -0.98 -10.69
CA PRO A 58 -16.87 -0.38 -11.70
C PRO A 58 -17.21 -0.85 -13.11
N GLU A 59 -16.86 -0.04 -14.10
CA GLU A 59 -16.90 -0.47 -15.50
C GLU A 59 -16.01 -1.71 -15.70
N PRO A 60 -16.37 -2.61 -16.64
CA PRO A 60 -15.56 -3.82 -16.89
C PRO A 60 -14.13 -3.54 -17.28
N ALA A 61 -13.87 -2.45 -17.99
CA ALA A 61 -12.55 -1.96 -18.38
C ALA A 61 -12.60 -0.46 -18.65
N VAL A 62 -11.47 0.23 -18.44
CA VAL A 62 -11.28 1.65 -18.71
C VAL A 62 -10.01 1.84 -19.52
N ASP A 63 -10.09 2.55 -20.65
CA ASP A 63 -8.92 2.83 -21.49
C ASP A 63 -8.02 3.90 -20.89
N ASP A 64 -8.58 4.98 -20.33
CA ASP A 64 -7.83 6.02 -19.63
C ASP A 64 -7.54 5.58 -18.19
N LEU A 65 -7.38 6.49 -17.25
CA LEU A 65 -7.04 6.19 -15.86
C LEU A 65 -8.19 6.50 -14.91
N THR A 66 -8.74 5.47 -14.28
CA THR A 66 -9.66 5.60 -13.15
C THR A 66 -9.12 4.84 -11.95
N ILE A 67 -9.16 5.46 -10.78
CA ILE A 67 -8.76 4.87 -9.51
C ILE A 67 -9.96 4.87 -8.58
N THR A 68 -10.33 3.69 -8.06
CA THR A 68 -11.44 3.53 -7.11
C THR A 68 -10.91 3.03 -5.77
N MET A 69 -11.26 3.72 -4.69
CA MET A 69 -10.93 3.30 -3.33
C MET A 69 -11.84 2.14 -2.91
N VAL A 70 -11.26 0.98 -2.70
CA VAL A 70 -11.97 -0.16 -2.11
C VAL A 70 -11.98 -0.05 -0.60
N GLY A 71 -10.83 0.30 -0.02
CA GLY A 71 -10.66 0.53 1.42
C GLY A 71 -9.28 0.14 1.92
N HIS A 72 -8.76 0.87 2.89
CA HIS A 72 -7.41 0.75 3.43
C HIS A 72 -6.35 0.97 2.34
N ALA A 73 -5.53 -0.04 2.03
CA ALA A 73 -4.54 -0.01 0.96
C ALA A 73 -5.02 -0.69 -0.34
N THR A 74 -6.28 -1.13 -0.36
CA THR A 74 -6.87 -1.75 -1.54
C THR A 74 -7.50 -0.70 -2.43
N LEU A 75 -6.95 -0.53 -3.63
CA LEU A 75 -7.50 0.31 -4.70
C LEU A 75 -7.64 -0.52 -5.97
N LEU A 76 -8.67 -0.21 -6.75
CA LEU A 76 -8.82 -0.68 -8.11
C LEU A 76 -8.26 0.40 -9.05
N ILE A 77 -7.18 0.09 -9.76
CA ILE A 77 -6.59 0.93 -10.79
C ILE A 77 -7.00 0.36 -12.13
N GLN A 78 -7.78 1.11 -12.90
CA GLN A 78 -8.21 0.75 -14.24
C GLN A 78 -7.51 1.64 -15.25
N THR A 79 -6.74 1.06 -16.16
CA THR A 79 -5.98 1.82 -17.18
C THR A 79 -5.59 0.92 -18.35
N ALA A 80 -5.57 1.49 -19.55
CA ALA A 80 -5.18 0.79 -20.78
C ALA A 80 -5.93 -0.55 -20.99
N GLY A 81 -7.21 -0.59 -20.61
CA GLY A 81 -8.06 -1.77 -20.70
C GLY A 81 -7.79 -2.86 -19.64
N LEU A 82 -6.92 -2.61 -18.65
CA LEU A 82 -6.54 -3.55 -17.59
C LEU A 82 -7.08 -3.09 -16.23
N ASN A 83 -7.35 -4.08 -15.37
CA ASN A 83 -7.81 -3.90 -14.00
C ASN A 83 -6.76 -4.43 -13.02
N LEU A 84 -6.14 -3.54 -12.26
CA LEU A 84 -5.11 -3.87 -11.27
C LEU A 84 -5.68 -3.64 -9.86
N LEU A 85 -5.48 -4.59 -8.94
CA LEU A 85 -5.77 -4.40 -7.52
C LEU A 85 -4.47 -4.20 -6.73
N THR A 86 -4.43 -3.19 -5.87
CA THR A 86 -3.35 -3.04 -4.90
C THR A 86 -3.72 -3.70 -3.58
N ASP A 87 -2.80 -4.41 -2.95
CA ASP A 87 -2.88 -4.94 -1.57
C ASP A 87 -4.29 -5.40 -1.16
N PRO A 88 -4.86 -6.44 -1.81
CA PRO A 88 -6.28 -6.75 -1.70
C PRO A 88 -6.64 -7.41 -0.36
N VAL A 89 -7.48 -6.71 0.42
CA VAL A 89 -7.99 -7.19 1.72
C VAL A 89 -9.51 -7.01 1.78
N TRP A 90 -10.26 -8.13 1.82
CA TRP A 90 -11.72 -8.17 2.07
C TRP A 90 -12.05 -8.82 3.41
N SER A 91 -11.06 -9.44 4.08
CA SER A 91 -11.26 -10.04 5.40
C SER A 91 -11.73 -9.01 6.44
N PRO A 92 -12.57 -9.44 7.40
CA PRO A 92 -13.06 -8.55 8.46
C PRO A 92 -11.98 -8.14 9.46
N ARG A 93 -10.79 -8.76 9.43
CA ARG A 93 -9.67 -8.41 10.30
C ARG A 93 -8.33 -8.47 9.55
N ALA A 94 -7.48 -7.49 9.83
CA ALA A 94 -6.07 -7.50 9.46
C ALA A 94 -5.28 -8.32 10.51
N SER A 95 -5.34 -9.65 10.43
CA SER A 95 -4.81 -10.53 11.47
C SER A 95 -4.58 -11.95 10.95
N PRO A 96 -3.67 -12.72 11.59
CA PRO A 96 -3.49 -14.15 11.29
C PRO A 96 -4.75 -14.99 11.56
N THR A 97 -5.64 -14.50 12.43
CA THR A 97 -6.91 -15.16 12.75
C THR A 97 -8.07 -14.18 12.64
N GLN A 98 -9.29 -14.69 12.38
CA GLN A 98 -10.48 -13.83 12.35
C GLN A 98 -11.14 -13.66 13.75
N LEU A 99 -10.48 -14.17 14.81
CA LEU A 99 -10.97 -14.09 16.18
C LEU A 99 -10.46 -12.84 16.92
N ALA A 100 -9.23 -12.41 16.64
CA ALA A 100 -8.55 -11.30 17.32
C ALA A 100 -7.81 -10.41 16.33
N GLY A 101 -7.33 -9.23 16.77
CA GLY A 101 -6.60 -8.26 15.96
C GLY A 101 -7.48 -7.15 15.39
N PRO A 102 -6.89 -6.19 14.67
CA PRO A 102 -7.60 -5.03 14.13
C PRO A 102 -8.79 -5.41 13.27
N ARG A 103 -9.98 -4.89 13.62
CA ARG A 103 -11.21 -5.17 12.90
C ARG A 103 -11.50 -4.05 11.92
N ARG A 104 -12.00 -4.43 10.75
CA ARG A 104 -12.55 -3.50 9.75
C ARG A 104 -13.75 -2.77 10.35
N VAL A 105 -13.75 -1.45 10.29
CA VAL A 105 -14.84 -0.60 10.81
C VAL A 105 -15.80 -0.11 9.72
N ILE A 106 -15.37 -0.20 8.44
CA ILE A 106 -16.17 0.18 7.28
C ILE A 106 -16.07 -0.94 6.22
N ASP A 107 -17.18 -1.30 5.61
CA ASP A 107 -17.22 -2.32 4.57
C ASP A 107 -16.45 -1.85 3.30
N PRO A 108 -15.93 -2.77 2.47
CA PRO A 108 -15.30 -2.41 1.20
C PRO A 108 -16.27 -1.64 0.29
N GLY A 109 -15.77 -0.60 -0.36
CA GLY A 109 -16.54 0.23 -1.28
C GLY A 109 -16.91 -0.45 -2.60
N ILE A 110 -16.24 -1.59 -2.91
CA ILE A 110 -16.63 -2.50 -3.98
C ILE A 110 -16.88 -3.86 -3.35
N GLY A 111 -18.09 -4.42 -3.54
CA GLY A 111 -18.37 -5.81 -3.17
C GLY A 111 -17.43 -6.75 -3.92
N PHE A 112 -16.99 -7.84 -3.28
CA PHE A 112 -16.06 -8.75 -3.95
C PHE A 112 -16.64 -9.31 -5.26
N ASP A 113 -17.93 -9.60 -5.26
CA ASP A 113 -18.65 -10.16 -6.42
C ASP A 113 -19.04 -9.08 -7.46
N ASP A 114 -18.83 -7.79 -7.14
CA ASP A 114 -19.01 -6.65 -8.05
C ASP A 114 -17.69 -6.23 -8.72
N LEU A 115 -16.57 -6.89 -8.40
CA LEU A 115 -15.29 -6.63 -9.03
C LEU A 115 -15.36 -6.94 -10.54
N PRO A 116 -14.81 -6.09 -11.41
CA PRO A 116 -14.56 -6.47 -12.79
C PRO A 116 -13.52 -7.61 -12.81
N ARG A 117 -13.31 -8.24 -13.96
CA ARG A 117 -12.21 -9.20 -14.09
C ARG A 117 -10.89 -8.52 -13.69
N ILE A 118 -10.19 -9.09 -12.71
CA ILE A 118 -8.89 -8.59 -12.26
C ILE A 118 -7.78 -9.28 -13.06
N ASP A 119 -6.91 -8.48 -13.68
CA ASP A 119 -5.82 -8.98 -14.51
C ASP A 119 -4.53 -9.15 -13.69
N ALA A 120 -4.25 -8.22 -12.78
CA ALA A 120 -3.11 -8.32 -11.88
C ALA A 120 -3.40 -7.79 -10.47
N VAL A 121 -2.62 -8.31 -9.52
CA VAL A 121 -2.52 -7.80 -8.14
C VAL A 121 -1.12 -7.24 -7.94
N LEU A 122 -1.01 -6.00 -7.47
CA LEU A 122 0.23 -5.40 -7.00
C LEU A 122 0.28 -5.56 -5.48
N LEU A 123 1.14 -6.43 -4.98
CA LEU A 123 1.27 -6.72 -3.56
C LEU A 123 2.57 -6.13 -3.04
N SER A 124 2.46 -5.05 -2.24
CA SER A 124 3.60 -4.26 -1.79
C SER A 124 4.48 -4.97 -0.76
N HIS A 125 3.88 -5.64 0.21
CA HIS A 125 4.56 -6.38 1.27
C HIS A 125 3.59 -7.34 1.99
N ASN A 126 4.08 -8.01 3.03
CA ASN A 126 3.34 -9.13 3.62
C ASN A 126 2.65 -8.85 4.95
N HIS A 127 2.50 -7.61 5.42
CA HIS A 127 1.69 -7.33 6.61
C HIS A 127 0.23 -7.77 6.39
N TYR A 128 -0.49 -8.04 7.48
CA TYR A 128 -1.84 -8.63 7.41
C TYR A 128 -2.90 -7.71 6.83
N ASP A 129 -2.67 -6.43 6.82
CA ASP A 129 -3.52 -5.39 6.25
C ASP A 129 -3.23 -5.11 4.76
N HIS A 130 -2.24 -5.80 4.18
CA HIS A 130 -1.88 -5.77 2.76
C HIS A 130 -1.97 -7.15 2.11
N LEU A 131 -1.47 -8.20 2.78
CA LEU A 131 -1.51 -9.57 2.28
C LEU A 131 -2.57 -10.40 3.01
N ASP A 132 -3.74 -10.54 2.41
CA ASP A 132 -4.87 -11.36 2.88
C ASP A 132 -4.97 -12.63 2.05
N LEU A 133 -4.49 -13.74 2.59
CA LEU A 133 -4.51 -15.05 1.93
C LEU A 133 -5.93 -15.52 1.60
N ALA A 134 -6.93 -15.17 2.41
CA ALA A 134 -8.32 -15.56 2.15
C ALA A 134 -8.87 -14.82 0.93
N THR A 135 -8.64 -13.52 0.83
CA THR A 135 -9.00 -12.71 -0.34
C THR A 135 -8.27 -13.20 -1.59
N LEU A 136 -6.96 -13.46 -1.50
CA LEU A 136 -6.16 -13.92 -2.64
C LEU A 136 -6.60 -15.30 -3.16
N LYS A 137 -7.04 -16.21 -2.29
CA LYS A 137 -7.66 -17.49 -2.70
C LYS A 137 -8.99 -17.27 -3.42
N ARG A 138 -9.81 -16.32 -2.98
CA ARG A 138 -11.05 -15.97 -3.68
C ARG A 138 -10.75 -15.35 -5.06
N LEU A 139 -9.75 -14.45 -5.14
CA LEU A 139 -9.30 -13.87 -6.41
C LEU A 139 -8.77 -14.95 -7.37
N LYS A 140 -8.02 -15.94 -6.88
CA LYS A 140 -7.60 -17.09 -7.69
C LYS A 140 -8.79 -17.82 -8.29
N ALA A 141 -9.82 -18.08 -7.49
CA ALA A 141 -10.99 -18.83 -7.93
C ALA A 141 -11.88 -18.05 -8.92
N ALA A 142 -12.01 -16.73 -8.74
CA ALA A 142 -12.92 -15.90 -9.52
C ALA A 142 -12.28 -15.27 -10.78
N HIS A 143 -10.99 -14.89 -10.71
CA HIS A 143 -10.34 -14.05 -11.72
C HIS A 143 -9.01 -14.62 -12.21
N ASP A 144 -8.31 -15.42 -11.40
CA ASP A 144 -6.96 -15.98 -11.66
C ASP A 144 -5.92 -14.90 -12.08
N PRO A 145 -5.78 -13.79 -11.33
CA PRO A 145 -4.86 -12.73 -11.68
C PRO A 145 -3.40 -13.16 -11.49
N VAL A 146 -2.50 -12.45 -12.19
CA VAL A 146 -1.06 -12.51 -11.86
C VAL A 146 -0.77 -11.64 -10.66
N VAL A 147 0.07 -12.09 -9.72
CA VAL A 147 0.54 -11.26 -8.61
C VAL A 147 1.95 -10.76 -8.91
N ILE A 148 2.13 -9.43 -8.91
CA ILE A 148 3.44 -8.79 -9.00
C ILE A 148 3.81 -8.35 -7.58
N THR A 149 4.96 -8.82 -7.08
CA THR A 149 5.33 -8.64 -5.67
C THR A 149 6.84 -8.67 -5.48
N PRO A 150 7.41 -8.00 -4.46
CA PRO A 150 8.84 -8.12 -4.17
C PRO A 150 9.24 -9.50 -3.65
N LEU A 151 10.54 -9.77 -3.72
CA LEU A 151 11.18 -11.05 -3.38
C LEU A 151 10.70 -11.65 -2.06
N GLY A 152 10.48 -12.97 -2.07
CA GLY A 152 10.11 -13.78 -0.90
C GLY A 152 8.62 -13.83 -0.58
N ASN A 153 7.80 -12.91 -1.08
CA ASN A 153 6.36 -12.95 -0.87
C ASN A 153 5.67 -14.08 -1.66
N ASP A 154 6.21 -14.48 -2.81
CA ASP A 154 5.74 -15.61 -3.60
C ASP A 154 5.69 -16.90 -2.78
N THR A 155 6.67 -17.13 -1.91
CA THR A 155 6.71 -18.29 -1.03
C THR A 155 5.53 -18.29 -0.04
N ILE A 156 5.15 -17.12 0.48
CA ILE A 156 3.96 -16.95 1.34
C ILE A 156 2.68 -17.18 0.54
N LEU A 157 2.68 -16.82 -0.75
CA LEU A 157 1.53 -16.92 -1.64
C LEU A 157 1.30 -18.33 -2.21
N ARG A 158 2.26 -19.26 -2.12
CA ARG A 158 2.13 -20.64 -2.64
C ARG A 158 0.80 -21.32 -2.31
N PRO A 159 0.24 -21.20 -1.08
CA PRO A 159 -1.03 -21.84 -0.74
C PRO A 159 -2.24 -21.27 -1.47
N THR A 160 -2.12 -20.15 -2.19
CA THR A 160 -3.21 -19.56 -2.99
C THR A 160 -3.30 -20.15 -4.40
N GLY A 161 -2.21 -20.73 -4.91
CA GLY A 161 -2.09 -21.21 -6.27
C GLY A 161 -2.02 -20.11 -7.33
N LEU A 162 -1.87 -18.84 -6.93
CA LEU A 162 -1.69 -17.72 -7.86
C LEU A 162 -0.30 -17.75 -8.50
N ARG A 163 -0.22 -17.35 -9.76
CA ARG A 163 1.04 -17.10 -10.44
C ARG A 163 1.65 -15.81 -9.91
N CYS A 164 2.89 -15.87 -9.43
CA CYS A 164 3.64 -14.70 -8.97
C CYS A 164 4.77 -14.35 -9.94
N LEU A 165 4.93 -13.05 -10.21
CA LEU A 165 6.10 -12.44 -10.83
C LEU A 165 6.80 -11.63 -9.73
N THR A 166 8.00 -12.06 -9.36
CA THR A 166 8.77 -11.44 -8.28
C THR A 166 9.91 -10.60 -8.84
N GLY A 167 10.23 -9.51 -8.17
CA GLY A 167 11.37 -8.68 -8.49
C GLY A 167 12.05 -8.12 -7.26
N ASP A 168 13.28 -7.69 -7.43
CA ASP A 168 14.05 -6.90 -6.48
C ASP A 168 13.81 -5.40 -6.71
N TRP A 169 14.29 -4.55 -5.81
CA TRP A 169 14.31 -3.11 -6.05
C TRP A 169 15.11 -2.78 -7.32
N GLY A 170 14.52 -1.97 -8.19
CA GLY A 170 15.07 -1.63 -9.49
C GLY A 170 14.65 -2.56 -10.64
N ASP A 171 14.03 -3.70 -10.34
CA ASP A 171 13.50 -4.59 -11.36
C ASP A 171 12.22 -4.04 -11.99
N ALA A 172 11.95 -4.48 -13.22
CA ALA A 172 10.76 -4.13 -13.97
C ALA A 172 10.08 -5.38 -14.55
N VAL A 173 8.76 -5.43 -14.44
CA VAL A 173 7.91 -6.51 -14.94
C VAL A 173 7.02 -5.97 -16.05
N ALA A 174 7.19 -6.47 -17.26
CA ALA A 174 6.29 -6.17 -18.38
C ALA A 174 4.96 -6.92 -18.19
N PHE A 175 3.85 -6.19 -18.29
CA PHE A 175 2.51 -6.73 -18.14
C PHE A 175 1.53 -6.09 -19.14
N GLY A 176 1.31 -6.76 -20.25
CA GLY A 176 0.52 -6.21 -21.37
C GLY A 176 1.10 -4.90 -21.88
N PRO A 177 0.31 -3.82 -21.99
CA PRO A 177 0.78 -2.49 -22.37
C PRO A 177 1.51 -1.73 -21.25
N LEU A 178 1.58 -2.31 -20.05
CA LEU A 178 2.17 -1.69 -18.86
C LEU A 178 3.54 -2.29 -18.54
N THR A 179 4.35 -1.49 -17.86
CA THR A 179 5.55 -1.97 -17.17
C THR A 179 5.44 -1.57 -15.70
N VAL A 180 5.58 -2.53 -14.79
CA VAL A 180 5.55 -2.33 -13.35
C VAL A 180 6.98 -2.39 -12.82
N HIS A 181 7.49 -1.27 -12.34
CA HIS A 181 8.82 -1.15 -11.71
C HIS A 181 8.68 -1.29 -10.21
N LEU A 182 9.55 -2.08 -9.58
CA LEU A 182 9.63 -2.23 -8.14
C LEU A 182 10.67 -1.23 -7.60
N GLU A 183 10.20 -0.24 -6.87
CA GLU A 183 11.05 0.84 -6.34
C GLU A 183 11.22 0.72 -4.82
N PRO A 184 12.37 1.12 -4.27
CA PRO A 184 12.58 1.12 -2.84
C PRO A 184 11.60 2.06 -2.12
N CYS A 185 11.11 1.62 -0.96
CA CYS A 185 10.42 2.45 0.02
C CYS A 185 10.91 2.10 1.43
N HIS A 186 10.63 2.96 2.40
CA HIS A 186 11.17 2.82 3.74
C HIS A 186 10.18 2.09 4.66
N HIS A 187 10.21 0.77 4.65
CA HIS A 187 9.28 -0.04 5.46
C HIS A 187 9.95 -1.32 5.97
N TRP A 188 9.16 -2.32 6.28
CA TRP A 188 9.58 -3.66 6.72
C TRP A 188 8.47 -4.67 6.45
N SER A 189 8.73 -5.95 6.73
CA SER A 189 7.78 -7.03 6.51
C SER A 189 7.76 -8.00 7.69
N ALA A 190 6.60 -8.60 7.99
CA ALA A 190 6.46 -9.72 8.91
C ALA A 190 5.07 -10.37 8.84
N ARG A 191 5.01 -11.69 9.09
CA ARG A 191 3.78 -12.45 9.35
C ARG A 191 3.74 -13.05 10.75
N GLY A 192 4.88 -13.13 11.42
CA GLY A 192 5.02 -13.72 12.74
C GLY A 192 6.09 -13.01 13.57
N THR A 193 6.47 -13.62 14.66
CA THR A 193 7.44 -13.05 15.60
C THR A 193 8.90 -13.30 15.22
N ARG A 194 9.15 -14.20 14.25
CA ARG A 194 10.50 -14.65 13.90
C ARG A 194 10.94 -14.31 12.48
N ASP A 195 10.02 -13.86 11.64
CA ASP A 195 10.21 -13.65 10.20
C ASP A 195 10.31 -12.18 9.78
N ARG A 196 10.55 -11.27 10.75
CA ARG A 196 10.74 -9.84 10.50
C ARG A 196 11.74 -9.60 9.38
N SER A 197 11.32 -8.85 8.36
CA SER A 197 12.12 -8.46 7.19
C SER A 197 12.75 -9.64 6.42
N MET A 198 12.11 -10.82 6.44
CA MET A 198 12.55 -11.99 5.68
C MET A 198 11.97 -12.07 4.28
N ALA A 199 10.96 -11.27 3.94
CA ALA A 199 10.53 -10.97 2.58
C ALA A 199 10.74 -9.47 2.31
N LEU A 200 10.96 -9.11 1.07
CA LEU A 200 11.16 -7.72 0.66
C LEU A 200 9.83 -6.96 0.61
N TRP A 201 9.86 -5.65 0.69
CA TRP A 201 8.78 -4.70 0.46
C TRP A 201 9.16 -3.77 -0.68
N ALA A 202 8.19 -3.22 -1.40
CA ALA A 202 8.44 -2.28 -2.48
C ALA A 202 7.26 -1.32 -2.70
N SER A 203 7.55 -0.18 -3.28
CA SER A 203 6.59 0.63 -4.01
C SER A 203 6.56 0.21 -5.49
N PHE A 204 5.53 0.64 -6.21
CA PHE A 204 5.38 0.35 -7.64
C PHE A 204 5.30 1.63 -8.44
N VAL A 205 6.08 1.71 -9.52
CA VAL A 205 5.88 2.70 -10.56
C VAL A 205 5.35 1.98 -11.79
N ILE A 206 4.14 2.32 -12.19
CA ILE A 206 3.44 1.72 -13.31
C ILE A 206 3.56 2.68 -14.48
N THR A 207 4.28 2.31 -15.53
CA THR A 207 4.41 3.09 -16.76
C THR A 207 3.54 2.47 -17.85
N GLY A 208 2.88 3.31 -18.65
CA GLY A 208 2.00 2.85 -19.72
C GLY A 208 1.53 4.00 -20.61
N PRO A 209 0.69 3.70 -21.60
CA PRO A 209 0.24 4.71 -22.58
C PRO A 209 -0.57 5.84 -21.97
N GLN A 210 -1.17 5.63 -20.80
CA GLN A 210 -2.00 6.62 -20.12
C GLN A 210 -1.23 7.45 -19.08
N GLY A 211 0.10 7.31 -19.04
CA GLY A 211 1.00 8.01 -18.13
C GLY A 211 1.55 7.12 -17.04
N THR A 212 2.32 7.73 -16.15
CA THR A 212 3.03 7.04 -15.07
C THR A 212 2.28 7.20 -13.75
N ILE A 213 2.13 6.11 -13.00
CA ILE A 213 1.45 6.05 -11.71
C ILE A 213 2.43 5.54 -10.67
N LEU A 214 2.60 6.27 -9.58
CA LEU A 214 3.29 5.80 -8.38
C LEU A 214 2.28 5.21 -7.41
N HIS A 215 2.51 4.01 -6.90
CA HIS A 215 1.79 3.44 -5.77
C HIS A 215 2.78 3.01 -4.69
N ILE A 216 2.69 3.62 -3.52
CA ILE A 216 3.44 3.21 -2.34
C ILE A 216 2.45 2.54 -1.38
N GLY A 217 2.68 1.27 -1.03
CA GLY A 217 1.86 0.58 -0.04
C GLY A 217 2.04 1.24 1.32
N ASP A 218 3.19 1.01 1.95
CA ASP A 218 3.58 1.66 3.20
C ASP A 218 4.99 2.21 3.13
N THR A 219 5.22 3.36 3.78
CA THR A 219 6.55 3.95 3.89
C THR A 219 6.65 4.96 5.03
N GLY A 220 7.82 5.02 5.68
CA GLY A 220 8.29 6.21 6.37
C GLY A 220 8.75 7.24 5.35
N PHE A 221 8.75 8.52 5.72
CA PHE A 221 9.17 9.61 4.84
C PHE A 221 10.68 9.60 4.57
N ASP A 222 11.49 9.25 5.57
CA ASP A 222 12.96 9.14 5.52
C ASP A 222 13.65 10.28 4.75
N GLY A 223 13.26 11.52 5.03
CA GLY A 223 13.82 12.71 4.36
C GLY A 223 13.46 12.80 2.87
N GLY A 224 12.43 12.12 2.42
CA GLY A 224 11.96 12.13 1.03
C GLY A 224 12.65 11.11 0.12
N LYS A 225 13.53 10.26 0.65
CA LYS A 225 14.28 9.26 -0.17
C LYS A 225 13.40 8.40 -1.07
N PRO A 226 12.22 7.89 -0.63
CA PRO A 226 11.33 7.10 -1.49
C PRO A 226 10.84 7.85 -2.75
N TYR A 227 10.93 9.16 -2.77
CA TYR A 227 10.38 10.02 -3.82
C TYR A 227 11.45 10.61 -4.75
N HIS A 228 12.70 10.71 -4.27
CA HIS A 228 13.76 11.34 -5.04
C HIS A 228 14.08 10.62 -6.35
N GLY A 229 14.16 11.40 -7.42
CA GLY A 229 14.58 10.91 -8.74
C GLY A 229 13.55 10.06 -9.49
N LEU A 230 12.34 9.82 -8.95
CA LEU A 230 11.31 9.03 -9.63
C LEU A 230 10.95 9.62 -11.00
N ALA A 231 10.68 10.94 -11.06
CA ALA A 231 10.36 11.59 -12.32
C ALA A 231 11.52 11.56 -13.34
N ALA A 232 12.76 11.57 -12.87
CA ALA A 232 13.92 11.45 -13.75
C ALA A 232 14.08 10.03 -14.34
N ARG A 233 13.72 8.99 -13.56
CA ARG A 233 13.81 7.58 -14.01
C ARG A 233 12.61 7.16 -14.86
N HIS A 234 11.42 7.61 -14.52
CA HIS A 234 10.16 7.08 -15.08
C HIS A 234 9.32 8.10 -15.84
N GLY A 235 9.84 9.32 -16.03
CA GLY A 235 9.11 10.42 -16.65
C GLY A 235 8.14 11.10 -15.68
N LYS A 236 7.36 12.05 -16.19
CA LYS A 236 6.37 12.80 -15.40
C LYS A 236 5.28 11.87 -14.86
N LEU A 237 5.07 11.91 -13.55
CA LEU A 237 4.03 11.12 -12.90
C LEU A 237 2.66 11.80 -13.07
N ARG A 238 1.69 11.04 -13.62
CA ARG A 238 0.29 11.48 -13.69
C ARG A 238 -0.37 11.43 -12.33
N ALA A 239 -0.15 10.35 -11.57
CA ALA A 239 -0.73 10.17 -10.25
C ALA A 239 0.28 9.56 -9.26
N ALA A 240 0.15 9.93 -7.97
CA ALA A 240 0.82 9.30 -6.86
C ALA A 240 -0.20 8.87 -5.80
N ILE A 241 -0.21 7.57 -5.47
CA ILE A 241 -1.06 6.94 -4.46
C ILE A 241 -0.19 6.70 -3.23
N LEU A 242 -0.45 7.45 -2.14
CA LEU A 242 0.44 7.56 -1.00
C LEU A 242 -0.29 7.24 0.33
N PRO A 243 0.35 6.52 1.27
CA PRO A 243 -0.23 6.27 2.59
C PRO A 243 -0.29 7.56 3.41
N ILE A 244 -1.43 7.80 4.07
CA ILE A 244 -1.66 8.97 4.93
C ILE A 244 -2.10 8.60 6.35
N GLY A 245 -2.23 7.31 6.67
CA GLY A 245 -2.67 6.81 7.98
C GLY A 245 -1.61 6.00 8.69
N ALA A 246 -1.97 5.50 9.88
CA ALA A 246 -1.11 4.68 10.75
C ALA A 246 0.16 5.39 11.22
N TYR A 247 0.10 6.68 11.55
CA TYR A 247 1.28 7.50 11.83
C TYR A 247 1.51 7.85 13.31
N GLU A 248 0.53 7.61 14.22
CA GLU A 248 0.68 7.93 15.64
C GLU A 248 0.90 6.68 16.52
N PRO A 249 1.70 6.81 17.60
CA PRO A 249 2.45 8.00 18.01
C PRO A 249 3.72 8.17 17.18
N ARG A 250 4.06 9.40 16.81
CA ARG A 250 5.21 9.69 15.94
C ARG A 250 6.54 9.11 16.42
N TRP A 251 6.77 9.06 17.76
CA TRP A 251 8.03 8.51 18.31
C TRP A 251 8.22 7.02 17.97
N PHE A 252 7.13 6.29 17.70
CA PHE A 252 7.13 4.87 17.38
C PHE A 252 6.94 4.61 15.88
N MET A 253 6.03 5.36 15.23
CA MET A 253 5.59 5.09 13.85
C MET A 253 6.42 5.81 12.78
N ARG A 254 7.04 6.95 13.10
CA ARG A 254 7.70 7.84 12.15
C ARG A 254 8.70 7.15 11.20
N ALA A 255 9.42 6.15 11.68
CA ALA A 255 10.39 5.43 10.86
C ALA A 255 9.73 4.55 9.80
N GLN A 256 8.45 4.17 9.97
CA GLN A 256 7.77 3.17 9.15
C GLN A 256 6.55 3.72 8.41
N HIS A 257 5.95 4.80 8.93
CA HIS A 257 4.78 5.45 8.37
C HIS A 257 4.96 6.96 8.37
N GLN A 258 4.76 7.57 7.23
CA GLN A 258 4.67 9.02 7.06
C GLN A 258 3.32 9.53 7.57
N ASN A 259 3.26 10.78 8.00
CA ASN A 259 2.00 11.47 8.29
C ASN A 259 1.48 12.20 7.02
N PRO A 260 0.24 12.76 7.06
CA PRO A 260 -0.33 13.45 5.89
C PRO A 260 0.52 14.61 5.35
N ALA A 261 1.17 15.41 6.21
CA ALA A 261 2.06 16.49 5.77
C ALA A 261 3.32 15.96 5.08
N GLU A 262 3.91 14.87 5.58
CA GLU A 262 5.03 14.17 4.95
C GLU A 262 4.59 13.51 3.63
N ALA A 263 3.36 12.98 3.54
CA ALA A 263 2.81 12.45 2.30
C ALA A 263 2.64 13.54 1.24
N LEU A 264 2.12 14.71 1.64
CA LEU A 264 2.02 15.87 0.75
C LEU A 264 3.39 16.36 0.26
N HIS A 265 4.39 16.40 1.14
CA HIS A 265 5.77 16.70 0.75
C HIS A 265 6.33 15.64 -0.21
N GLY A 266 6.09 14.35 0.05
CA GLY A 266 6.45 13.26 -0.87
C GLY A 266 5.77 13.38 -2.24
N PHE A 267 4.50 13.77 -2.27
CA PHE A 267 3.77 14.08 -3.49
C PHE A 267 4.48 15.17 -4.31
N GLN A 268 4.88 16.27 -3.66
CA GLN A 268 5.64 17.36 -4.33
C GLN A 268 6.98 16.87 -4.86
N LEU A 269 7.75 16.14 -4.03
CA LEU A 269 9.07 15.60 -4.41
C LEU A 269 8.98 14.60 -5.58
N SER A 270 7.88 13.84 -5.66
CA SER A 270 7.65 12.89 -6.75
C SER A 270 7.39 13.58 -8.08
N GLY A 271 6.97 14.85 -8.07
CA GLY A 271 6.57 15.60 -9.27
C GLY A 271 5.25 15.14 -9.89
N ALA A 272 4.43 14.39 -9.14
CA ALA A 272 3.15 13.91 -9.62
C ALA A 272 2.15 15.07 -9.81
N THR A 273 1.29 14.93 -10.83
CA THR A 273 0.25 15.93 -11.08
C THR A 273 -0.92 15.77 -10.12
N TRP A 274 -1.34 14.54 -9.81
CA TRP A 274 -2.47 14.24 -8.93
C TRP A 274 -2.05 13.31 -7.79
N GLY A 275 -2.55 13.56 -6.58
CA GLY A 275 -2.28 12.76 -5.39
C GLY A 275 -3.53 12.04 -4.88
N ILE A 276 -3.37 10.80 -4.42
CA ILE A 276 -4.42 10.01 -3.77
C ILE A 276 -3.91 9.52 -2.42
N GLY A 277 -4.61 9.88 -1.35
CA GLY A 277 -4.34 9.39 0.00
C GLY A 277 -5.06 8.07 0.26
N HIS A 278 -4.32 7.07 0.75
CA HIS A 278 -4.87 5.77 1.16
C HIS A 278 -4.34 5.34 2.53
N HIS A 279 -4.60 4.09 2.95
CA HIS A 279 -4.17 3.51 4.22
C HIS A 279 -4.78 4.19 5.45
N TRP A 280 -6.03 4.63 5.39
CA TRP A 280 -6.73 5.33 6.46
C TRP A 280 -8.15 4.80 6.67
N GLY A 281 -8.72 5.06 7.84
CA GLY A 281 -10.15 4.97 8.12
C GLY A 281 -10.78 3.56 8.13
N THR A 282 -10.04 2.49 7.86
CA THR A 282 -10.56 1.13 7.72
C THR A 282 -10.22 0.21 8.88
N PHE A 283 -8.95 0.09 9.25
CA PHE A 283 -8.46 -0.68 10.39
C PHE A 283 -7.79 0.24 11.40
N GLN A 284 -8.12 0.10 12.69
CA GLN A 284 -7.40 0.83 13.73
C GLN A 284 -6.09 0.10 14.04
N LEU A 285 -5.01 0.56 13.45
CA LEU A 285 -3.66 0.01 13.63
C LEU A 285 -2.84 0.77 14.68
N THR A 286 -3.12 2.05 14.85
CA THR A 286 -2.32 3.05 15.59
C THR A 286 -3.20 3.93 16.48
N ASP A 287 -2.66 5.02 17.03
CA ASP A 287 -3.29 5.78 18.10
C ASP A 287 -4.17 6.95 17.63
N GLU A 288 -4.01 7.43 16.38
CA GLU A 288 -4.79 8.54 15.86
C GLU A 288 -6.29 8.23 15.74
N ALA A 289 -7.12 9.27 15.78
CA ALA A 289 -8.54 9.17 15.46
C ALA A 289 -8.76 8.76 14.00
N ARG A 290 -9.89 8.11 13.71
CA ARG A 290 -10.19 7.58 12.37
C ARG A 290 -10.07 8.61 11.25
N ASP A 291 -10.59 9.81 11.48
CA ASP A 291 -10.65 10.88 10.49
C ASP A 291 -9.53 11.92 10.67
N ALA A 292 -8.60 11.70 11.61
CA ALA A 292 -7.44 12.55 11.81
C ALA A 292 -6.55 12.69 10.55
N PRO A 293 -6.34 11.63 9.75
CA PRO A 293 -5.59 11.75 8.51
C PRO A 293 -6.19 12.75 7.51
N LEU A 294 -7.54 12.84 7.45
CA LEU A 294 -8.23 13.79 6.55
C LEU A 294 -8.00 15.23 7.01
N ALA A 295 -8.27 15.51 8.30
CA ALA A 295 -8.08 16.84 8.86
C ALA A 295 -6.62 17.31 8.72
N ALA A 296 -5.66 16.42 8.98
CA ALA A 296 -4.24 16.75 8.85
C ALA A 296 -3.80 16.94 7.37
N LEU A 297 -4.44 16.25 6.43
CA LEU A 297 -4.20 16.48 5.00
C LEU A 297 -4.76 17.83 4.56
N ASP A 298 -6.00 18.17 4.97
CA ASP A 298 -6.64 19.45 4.65
C ASP A 298 -5.83 20.63 5.21
N GLU A 299 -5.34 20.51 6.45
CA GLU A 299 -4.45 21.49 7.09
C GLU A 299 -3.16 21.65 6.31
N ALA A 300 -2.47 20.56 5.95
CA ALA A 300 -1.23 20.61 5.19
C ALA A 300 -1.41 21.19 3.78
N LEU A 301 -2.51 20.90 3.10
CA LEU A 301 -2.85 21.50 1.80
C LEU A 301 -3.05 23.01 1.92
N ALA A 302 -3.78 23.45 2.94
CA ALA A 302 -4.03 24.87 3.20
C ALA A 302 -2.74 25.63 3.53
N GLU A 303 -1.89 25.09 4.42
CA GLU A 303 -0.61 25.69 4.80
C GLU A 303 0.33 25.87 3.60
N GLN A 304 0.31 24.95 2.65
CA GLN A 304 1.17 24.97 1.47
C GLN A 304 0.52 25.63 0.25
N ASN A 305 -0.70 26.16 0.40
CA ASN A 305 -1.49 26.76 -0.69
C ASN A 305 -1.65 25.82 -1.90
N ILE A 306 -1.83 24.50 -1.66
CA ILE A 306 -2.08 23.51 -2.68
C ILE A 306 -3.60 23.33 -2.79
N PRO A 307 -4.20 23.42 -3.99
CA PRO A 307 -5.63 23.19 -4.19
C PRO A 307 -6.04 21.79 -3.72
N ALA A 308 -7.17 21.68 -3.00
CA ALA A 308 -7.64 20.42 -2.41
C ALA A 308 -7.94 19.33 -3.46
N ASP A 309 -8.21 19.69 -4.69
CA ASP A 309 -8.41 18.77 -5.80
C ASP A 309 -7.10 18.14 -6.31
N ARG A 310 -5.94 18.70 -5.97
CA ARG A 310 -4.62 18.19 -6.38
C ARG A 310 -4.18 16.95 -5.58
N PHE A 311 -4.62 16.82 -4.34
CA PHE A 311 -4.37 15.65 -3.51
C PHE A 311 -5.65 15.30 -2.73
N ARG A 312 -6.27 14.17 -3.06
CA ARG A 312 -7.56 13.75 -2.51
C ARG A 312 -7.43 12.47 -1.69
N ALA A 313 -8.06 12.41 -0.53
CA ALA A 313 -8.23 11.17 0.24
C ALA A 313 -9.61 10.58 -0.10
N LEU A 314 -9.64 9.61 -1.01
CA LEU A 314 -10.89 9.01 -1.48
C LEU A 314 -11.54 8.17 -0.37
N ALA A 315 -12.86 8.27 -0.26
CA ALA A 315 -13.65 7.39 0.59
C ALA A 315 -13.86 6.01 -0.07
N PRO A 316 -14.07 4.92 0.70
CA PRO A 316 -14.44 3.64 0.12
C PRO A 316 -15.68 3.74 -0.79
N GLY A 317 -15.57 3.25 -2.02
CA GLY A 317 -16.57 3.36 -3.08
C GLY A 317 -16.44 4.61 -3.96
N GLU A 318 -15.59 5.56 -3.59
CA GLU A 318 -15.33 6.72 -4.43
C GLU A 318 -14.38 6.37 -5.58
N ALA A 319 -14.81 6.69 -6.81
CA ALA A 319 -14.00 6.54 -8.01
C ALA A 319 -13.58 7.92 -8.52
N TRP A 320 -12.35 8.04 -8.96
CA TRP A 320 -11.83 9.27 -9.57
C TRP A 320 -11.20 8.97 -10.94
N ALA A 321 -11.83 9.50 -11.98
CA ALA A 321 -11.22 9.57 -13.29
C ALA A 321 -10.11 10.62 -13.24
N ILE A 322 -8.86 10.16 -13.25
CA ILE A 322 -7.69 11.03 -13.06
C ILE A 322 -7.49 11.86 -14.33
N PRO A 323 -7.46 13.20 -14.25
CA PRO A 323 -7.22 14.01 -15.44
C PRO A 323 -5.82 13.76 -16.02
N PRO A 324 -5.58 14.07 -17.31
CA PRO A 324 -4.24 14.05 -17.88
C PRO A 324 -3.23 14.90 -17.08
N ALA A 325 -1.93 14.58 -17.20
CA ALA A 325 -0.85 15.24 -16.46
C ALA A 325 -0.39 16.56 -17.08
#